data_c23ada091d7eac6092876990117145d3
#
_entry.id   c23ada091d7eac6092876990117145d3
#
_cell.length_a   1.000
_cell.length_b   1.000
_cell.length_c   1.000
_cell.angle_alpha   90.00
_cell.angle_beta   90.00
_cell.angle_gamma   90.00
#
_symmetry.space_group_name_H-M   'P 1'
#
loop_
_entity.id
_entity.type
_entity.pdbx_description
1 polymer ?
#
loop_
_entity_poly.entity_id
_entity_poly.type
_entity_poly.pdbx_seq_one_letter_code
_entity_poly.pdbx_strand_id
1 'polypeptide(L)'
;SHSYEKKLLIMGGGLGLLPKSESFYEALNQLNHVKTTVITGKNKRLFNLLHNKYQNIEVIGFTDQVYKFMQEADLMISKPGGITVFEAINSEIPLLVFEPFLQQEVNNANFISLHCLGHVIQKKQTDYIEMVSNLIYDAKALDEIKRNMQQLKKQFDKNALEEIILSVQLGAYAS
;
A
#
# COMPACT_ATOMS: atom_id res chain seq x y z
N SER A 1 -24.71 16.86 6.33
CA SER A 1 -23.75 15.93 6.93
C SER A 1 -22.64 15.70 5.93
N HIS A 2 -21.45 16.21 6.23
CA HIS A 2 -20.28 15.91 5.43
C HIS A 2 -19.91 14.45 5.71
N SER A 3 -20.33 13.56 4.84
CA SER A 3 -19.86 12.19 4.87
C SER A 3 -18.38 12.22 4.49
N TYR A 4 -17.50 11.97 5.44
CA TYR A 4 -16.09 11.81 5.14
C TYR A 4 -15.94 10.62 4.21
N GLU A 5 -15.50 10.89 2.99
CA GLU A 5 -15.13 9.83 2.06
C GLU A 5 -13.78 9.25 2.47
N LYS A 6 -13.73 7.93 2.61
CA LYS A 6 -12.47 7.20 2.74
C LYS A 6 -11.87 6.95 1.36
N LYS A 7 -10.58 7.03 1.27
CA LYS A 7 -9.84 6.82 0.01
C LYS A 7 -9.01 5.55 0.10
N LEU A 8 -9.28 4.63 -0.81
CA LEU A 8 -8.55 3.39 -0.99
C LEU A 8 -7.69 3.48 -2.24
N LEU A 9 -6.42 3.17 -2.12
CA LEU A 9 -5.49 3.10 -3.24
C LEU A 9 -5.13 1.64 -3.52
N ILE A 10 -5.29 1.21 -4.77
CA ILE A 10 -4.86 -0.11 -5.22
C ILE A 10 -3.78 0.06 -6.27
N MET A 11 -2.63 -0.53 -6.02
CA MET A 11 -1.52 -0.52 -6.96
C MET A 11 -1.29 -1.92 -7.49
N GLY A 12 -1.65 -2.14 -8.75
CA GLY A 12 -1.35 -3.36 -9.46
C GLY A 12 0.07 -3.32 -10.00
N GLY A 13 1.01 -3.95 -9.33
CA GLY A 13 2.31 -4.20 -9.93
C GLY A 13 2.15 -4.95 -11.25
N GLY A 14 3.07 -4.77 -12.20
CA GLY A 14 2.97 -5.23 -13.60
C GLY A 14 2.83 -6.75 -13.82
N LEU A 15 2.66 -7.57 -12.78
CA LEU A 15 2.60 -9.04 -12.87
C LEU A 15 1.22 -9.62 -12.56
N GLY A 16 0.16 -8.81 -12.57
CA GLY A 16 -1.21 -9.33 -12.47
C GLY A 16 -1.56 -10.01 -11.16
N LEU A 17 -0.96 -9.58 -10.05
CA LEU A 17 -1.26 -10.11 -8.71
C LEU A 17 -2.56 -9.56 -8.12
N LEU A 18 -3.16 -8.55 -8.75
CA LEU A 18 -4.48 -8.09 -8.35
C LEU A 18 -5.55 -9.11 -8.75
N PRO A 19 -6.61 -9.25 -7.96
CA PRO A 19 -7.74 -10.06 -8.35
C PRO A 19 -8.23 -9.66 -9.74
N LYS A 20 -8.35 -10.65 -10.64
CA LYS A 20 -8.90 -10.45 -11.99
C LYS A 20 -10.42 -10.56 -11.98
N SER A 21 -10.99 -10.91 -10.86
CA SER A 21 -12.42 -11.13 -10.68
C SER A 21 -13.18 -9.81 -10.71
N GLU A 22 -14.12 -9.68 -11.61
CA GLU A 22 -15.02 -8.52 -11.63
C GLU A 22 -15.79 -8.39 -10.32
N SER A 23 -16.13 -9.50 -9.67
CA SER A 23 -16.85 -9.49 -8.39
C SER A 23 -16.11 -8.76 -7.29
N PHE A 24 -14.79 -8.81 -7.29
CA PHE A 24 -13.96 -8.05 -6.33
C PHE A 24 -14.15 -6.54 -6.51
N TYR A 25 -14.06 -6.06 -7.75
CA TYR A 25 -14.21 -4.63 -8.04
C TYR A 25 -15.65 -4.14 -7.89
N GLU A 26 -16.62 -4.98 -8.22
CA GLU A 26 -18.03 -4.67 -7.94
C GLU A 26 -18.27 -4.50 -6.44
N ALA A 27 -17.72 -5.37 -5.62
CA ALA A 27 -17.83 -5.26 -4.17
C ALA A 27 -17.13 -4.01 -3.63
N LEU A 28 -15.96 -3.65 -4.15
CA LEU A 28 -15.27 -2.39 -3.82
C LEU A 28 -16.13 -1.19 -4.18
N ASN A 29 -16.75 -1.21 -5.37
CA ASN A 29 -17.61 -0.12 -5.82
C ASN A 29 -18.84 0.09 -4.92
N GLN A 30 -19.27 -0.95 -4.22
CA GLN A 30 -20.43 -0.91 -3.32
C GLN A 30 -20.09 -0.47 -1.89
N LEU A 31 -18.82 -0.30 -1.55
CA LEU A 31 -18.43 0.18 -0.22
C LEU A 31 -18.94 1.60 0.01
N ASN A 32 -19.67 1.80 1.10
CA ASN A 32 -20.26 3.10 1.43
C ASN A 32 -19.19 4.13 1.78
N HIS A 33 -19.26 5.30 1.17
CA HIS A 33 -18.38 6.44 1.42
C HIS A 33 -16.89 6.12 1.21
N VAL A 34 -16.59 5.20 0.29
CA VAL A 34 -15.23 4.85 -0.11
C VAL A 34 -15.05 5.16 -1.58
N LYS A 35 -14.04 5.96 -1.90
CA LYS A 35 -13.53 6.12 -3.25
C LYS A 35 -12.27 5.29 -3.43
N THR A 36 -12.25 4.49 -4.47
CA THR A 36 -11.11 3.64 -4.81
C THR A 36 -10.40 4.18 -6.04
N THR A 37 -9.09 4.33 -5.96
CA THR A 37 -8.24 4.59 -7.10
C THR A 37 -7.41 3.35 -7.39
N VAL A 38 -7.47 2.86 -8.62
CA VAL A 38 -6.67 1.73 -9.09
C VAL A 38 -5.62 2.25 -10.08
N ILE A 39 -4.35 2.12 -9.72
CA ILE A 39 -3.24 2.46 -10.61
C ILE A 39 -2.78 1.16 -11.29
N THR A 40 -3.05 1.06 -12.57
CA THR A 40 -2.75 -0.15 -13.36
C THR A 40 -1.35 -0.13 -13.96
N GLY A 41 -0.70 1.04 -14.00
CA GLY A 41 0.63 1.17 -14.59
C GLY A 41 0.65 0.72 -16.04
N LYS A 42 1.52 -0.24 -16.35
CA LYS A 42 1.67 -0.81 -17.70
C LYS A 42 0.66 -1.93 -18.01
N ASN A 43 -0.18 -2.31 -17.07
CA ASN A 43 -1.17 -3.36 -17.26
C ASN A 43 -2.40 -2.84 -18.03
N LYS A 44 -2.29 -2.80 -19.33
CA LYS A 44 -3.35 -2.29 -20.22
C LYS A 44 -4.62 -3.15 -20.17
N ARG A 45 -4.48 -4.47 -19.96
CA ARG A 45 -5.63 -5.37 -19.86
C ARG A 45 -6.51 -5.01 -18.67
N LEU A 46 -5.91 -4.80 -17.52
CA LEU A 46 -6.62 -4.39 -16.31
C LEU A 46 -7.23 -3.00 -16.48
N PHE A 47 -6.49 -2.06 -17.06
CA PHE A 47 -7.01 -0.73 -17.38
C PHE A 47 -8.28 -0.80 -18.20
N ASN A 48 -8.24 -1.55 -19.31
CA ASN A 48 -9.40 -1.69 -20.21
C ASN A 48 -10.58 -2.41 -19.54
N LEU A 49 -10.29 -3.36 -18.64
CA LEU A 49 -11.32 -4.08 -17.90
C LEU A 49 -12.10 -3.15 -16.96
N LEU A 50 -11.41 -2.22 -16.31
CA LEU A 50 -11.96 -1.42 -15.21
C LEU A 50 -12.33 0.01 -15.60
N HIS A 51 -11.72 0.55 -16.67
CA HIS A 51 -11.84 1.97 -17.02
C HIS A 51 -13.28 2.37 -17.32
N ASN A 52 -13.76 3.41 -16.65
CA ASN A 52 -15.11 3.95 -16.79
C ASN A 52 -16.25 2.96 -16.50
N LYS A 53 -15.97 1.86 -15.81
CA LYS A 53 -16.97 0.85 -15.53
C LYS A 53 -17.73 1.07 -14.23
N TYR A 54 -17.06 1.65 -13.22
CA TYR A 54 -17.60 1.80 -11.86
C TYR A 54 -17.63 3.26 -11.45
N GLN A 55 -18.71 3.67 -10.78
CA GLN A 55 -18.89 5.06 -10.34
C GLN A 55 -17.90 5.48 -9.24
N ASN A 56 -17.59 4.56 -8.32
CA ASN A 56 -16.76 4.82 -7.15
C ASN A 56 -15.32 4.33 -7.31
N ILE A 57 -14.94 3.89 -8.51
CA ILE A 57 -13.58 3.47 -8.83
C ILE A 57 -13.03 4.31 -9.98
N GLU A 58 -11.98 5.05 -9.68
CA GLU A 58 -11.18 5.75 -10.67
C GLU A 58 -10.02 4.87 -11.10
N VAL A 59 -9.78 4.75 -12.38
CA VAL A 59 -8.70 3.93 -12.93
C VAL A 59 -7.68 4.83 -13.61
N ILE A 60 -6.44 4.71 -13.18
CA ILE A 60 -5.31 5.46 -13.71
C ILE A 60 -4.32 4.46 -14.31
N GLY A 61 -3.86 4.73 -15.52
CA GLY A 61 -2.84 3.93 -16.16
C GLY A 61 -1.45 4.21 -15.59
N PHE A 62 -0.49 4.50 -16.47
CA PHE A 62 0.84 4.91 -16.05
C PHE A 62 0.83 6.33 -15.48
N THR A 63 1.49 6.52 -14.34
CA THR A 63 1.70 7.84 -13.74
C THR A 63 3.07 7.88 -13.06
N ASP A 64 3.73 9.03 -13.12
CA ASP A 64 4.94 9.33 -12.37
C ASP A 64 4.64 10.02 -11.02
N GLN A 65 3.36 10.23 -10.71
CA GLN A 65 2.90 10.96 -9.53
C GLN A 65 2.22 10.06 -8.50
N VAL A 66 2.66 8.82 -8.37
CA VAL A 66 2.10 7.84 -7.43
C VAL A 66 2.08 8.37 -5.99
N TYR A 67 3.10 9.12 -5.60
CA TYR A 67 3.20 9.68 -4.25
C TYR A 67 2.03 10.60 -3.87
N LYS A 68 1.43 11.30 -4.82
CA LYS A 68 0.27 12.15 -4.56
C LYS A 68 -0.94 11.32 -4.13
N PHE A 69 -1.15 10.19 -4.82
CA PHE A 69 -2.21 9.25 -4.46
C PHE A 69 -1.96 8.60 -3.11
N MET A 70 -0.70 8.27 -2.80
CA MET A 70 -0.34 7.72 -1.50
C MET A 70 -0.58 8.70 -0.37
N GLN A 71 -0.27 9.98 -0.55
CA GLN A 71 -0.50 11.01 0.47
C GLN A 71 -1.98 11.25 0.77
N GLU A 72 -2.85 11.05 -0.20
CA GLU A 72 -4.28 11.29 -0.05
C GLU A 72 -5.06 10.05 0.44
N ALA A 73 -4.50 8.86 0.31
CA ALA A 73 -5.21 7.64 0.62
C ALA A 73 -5.16 7.28 2.12
N ASP A 74 -6.22 6.63 2.59
CA ASP A 74 -6.33 6.13 3.96
C ASP A 74 -5.79 4.71 4.11
N LEU A 75 -5.81 3.94 3.03
CA LEU A 75 -5.37 2.54 2.98
C LEU A 75 -4.85 2.22 1.59
N MET A 76 -3.79 1.44 1.50
CA MET A 76 -3.26 0.96 0.22
C MET A 76 -3.25 -0.56 0.15
N ILE A 77 -3.71 -1.07 -0.97
CA ILE A 77 -3.60 -2.50 -1.32
C ILE A 77 -2.54 -2.64 -2.40
N SER A 78 -1.56 -3.50 -2.16
CA SER A 78 -0.48 -3.76 -3.13
C SER A 78 0.17 -5.12 -2.89
N LYS A 79 1.10 -5.48 -3.78
CA LYS A 79 2.09 -6.50 -3.48
C LYS A 79 3.14 -5.93 -2.51
N PRO A 80 3.81 -6.75 -1.69
CA PRO A 80 4.82 -6.27 -0.73
C PRO A 80 6.19 -6.06 -1.38
N GLY A 81 6.25 -5.28 -2.47
CA GLY A 81 7.51 -4.88 -3.11
C GLY A 81 8.30 -3.90 -2.23
N GLY A 82 9.63 -4.00 -2.21
CA GLY A 82 10.49 -3.23 -1.32
C GLY A 82 10.33 -1.72 -1.48
N ILE A 83 10.32 -1.22 -2.71
CA ILE A 83 10.15 0.21 -3.00
C ILE A 83 8.77 0.68 -2.54
N THR A 84 7.73 -0.09 -2.82
CA THR A 84 6.35 0.25 -2.44
C THR A 84 6.19 0.31 -0.93
N VAL A 85 6.75 -0.64 -0.19
CA VAL A 85 6.72 -0.64 1.28
C VAL A 85 7.43 0.58 1.85
N PHE A 86 8.61 0.91 1.31
CA PHE A 86 9.37 2.08 1.74
C PHE A 86 8.60 3.39 1.47
N GLU A 87 8.02 3.54 0.29
CA GLU A 87 7.21 4.70 -0.06
C GLU A 87 5.95 4.82 0.80
N ALA A 88 5.32 3.68 1.13
CA ALA A 88 4.17 3.65 2.03
C ALA A 88 4.51 4.13 3.43
N ILE A 89 5.67 3.71 3.97
CA ILE A 89 6.16 4.19 5.27
C ILE A 89 6.39 5.70 5.22
N ASN A 90 7.06 6.19 4.19
CA ASN A 90 7.30 7.63 4.02
C ASN A 90 6.02 8.44 3.90
N SER A 91 5.01 7.91 3.24
CA SER A 91 3.69 8.54 3.07
C SER A 91 2.75 8.27 4.25
N GLU A 92 3.18 7.45 5.20
CA GLU A 92 2.39 7.07 6.38
C GLU A 92 1.02 6.47 6.01
N ILE A 93 1.00 5.62 4.97
CA ILE A 93 -0.22 4.96 4.51
C ILE A 93 -0.26 3.50 4.96
N PRO A 94 -1.30 3.10 5.72
CA PRO A 94 -1.50 1.71 6.11
C PRO A 94 -1.55 0.75 4.92
N LEU A 95 -1.00 -0.43 5.10
CA LEU A 95 -0.83 -1.43 4.05
C LEU A 95 -1.73 -2.64 4.24
N LEU A 96 -2.31 -3.10 3.14
CA LEU A 96 -2.93 -4.40 3.02
C LEU A 96 -2.27 -5.08 1.81
N VAL A 97 -1.46 -6.11 2.05
CA VAL A 97 -0.65 -6.71 0.99
C VAL A 97 -1.06 -8.15 0.72
N PHE A 98 -0.96 -8.55 -0.54
CA PHE A 98 -1.19 -9.94 -0.92
C PHE A 98 -0.02 -10.83 -0.50
N GLU A 99 -0.32 -12.06 -0.08
CA GLU A 99 0.69 -13.06 0.23
C GLU A 99 1.60 -13.27 -1.00
N PRO A 100 2.92 -13.07 -0.84
CA PRO A 100 3.84 -13.06 -1.97
C PRO A 100 4.26 -14.47 -2.43
N PHE A 101 4.71 -14.54 -3.67
CA PHE A 101 5.32 -15.74 -4.25
C PHE A 101 6.85 -15.72 -4.20
N LEU A 102 7.45 -14.52 -4.28
CA LEU A 102 8.90 -14.37 -4.32
C LEU A 102 9.48 -14.22 -2.90
N GLN A 103 10.65 -14.83 -2.67
CA GLN A 103 11.28 -14.81 -1.34
C GLN A 103 11.57 -13.39 -0.84
N GLN A 104 11.98 -12.48 -1.72
CA GLN A 104 12.21 -11.08 -1.36
C GLN A 104 10.95 -10.41 -0.82
N GLU A 105 9.83 -10.70 -1.45
CA GLU A 105 8.53 -10.15 -1.04
C GLU A 105 8.01 -10.82 0.22
N VAL A 106 8.36 -12.09 0.49
CA VAL A 106 8.07 -12.78 1.76
C VAL A 106 8.73 -12.04 2.92
N ASN A 107 9.99 -11.65 2.77
CA ASN A 107 10.70 -10.89 3.79
C ASN A 107 10.03 -9.52 4.04
N ASN A 108 9.59 -8.84 2.99
CA ASN A 108 8.86 -7.58 3.08
C ASN A 108 7.49 -7.74 3.76
N ALA A 109 6.76 -8.80 3.44
CA ALA A 109 5.49 -9.11 4.08
C ALA A 109 5.67 -9.40 5.58
N ASN A 110 6.71 -10.16 5.95
CA ASN A 110 7.07 -10.41 7.34
C ASN A 110 7.44 -9.11 8.08
N PHE A 111 8.16 -8.20 7.42
CA PHE A 111 8.49 -6.89 7.97
C PHE A 111 7.23 -6.07 8.26
N ILE A 112 6.28 -6.05 7.33
CA ILE A 112 4.99 -5.36 7.51
C ILE A 112 4.25 -5.91 8.75
N SER A 113 4.18 -7.23 8.88
CA SER A 113 3.51 -7.89 10.01
C SER A 113 4.25 -7.63 11.33
N LEU A 114 5.56 -7.79 11.34
CA LEU A 114 6.40 -7.63 12.54
C LEU A 114 6.31 -6.20 13.12
N HIS A 115 6.32 -5.19 12.24
CA HIS A 115 6.28 -3.79 12.64
C HIS A 115 4.86 -3.21 12.71
N CYS A 116 3.84 -4.05 12.53
CA CYS A 116 2.43 -3.65 12.57
C CYS A 116 2.13 -2.46 11.62
N LEU A 117 2.57 -2.60 10.37
CA LEU A 117 2.36 -1.59 9.32
C LEU A 117 1.11 -1.86 8.48
N GLY A 118 0.43 -2.97 8.74
CA GLY A 118 -0.74 -3.41 8.03
C GLY A 118 -0.96 -4.90 8.18
N HIS A 119 -1.65 -5.49 7.22
CA HIS A 119 -2.00 -6.90 7.24
C HIS A 119 -1.66 -7.59 5.92
N VAL A 120 -1.45 -8.90 5.97
CA VAL A 120 -1.20 -9.76 4.81
C VAL A 120 -2.45 -10.55 4.47
N ILE A 121 -2.92 -10.44 3.23
CA ILE A 121 -4.03 -11.24 2.70
C ILE A 121 -3.49 -12.60 2.30
N GLN A 122 -3.95 -13.66 2.96
CA GLN A 122 -3.53 -15.03 2.70
C GLN A 122 -4.10 -15.55 1.38
N LYS A 123 -3.35 -16.38 0.65
CA LYS A 123 -3.79 -17.00 -0.61
C LYS A 123 -5.09 -17.79 -0.51
N LYS A 124 -5.31 -18.42 0.65
CA LYS A 124 -6.51 -19.22 0.92
C LYS A 124 -7.72 -18.37 1.30
N GLN A 125 -7.51 -17.09 1.51
CA GLN A 125 -8.57 -16.18 1.91
C GLN A 125 -9.41 -15.81 0.71
N THR A 126 -10.68 -16.17 0.73
CA THR A 126 -11.60 -15.92 -0.38
C THR A 126 -12.35 -14.61 -0.25
N ASP A 127 -12.40 -14.04 0.96
CA ASP A 127 -13.12 -12.79 1.23
C ASP A 127 -12.16 -11.62 1.47
N TYR A 128 -11.58 -11.12 0.39
CA TYR A 128 -10.72 -9.93 0.42
C TYR A 128 -11.49 -8.67 0.83
N ILE A 129 -12.77 -8.60 0.48
CA ILE A 129 -13.61 -7.43 0.75
C ILE A 129 -13.87 -7.29 2.24
N GLU A 130 -14.07 -8.39 2.95
CA GLU A 130 -14.24 -8.34 4.40
C GLU A 130 -13.01 -7.72 5.08
N MET A 131 -11.80 -8.11 4.69
CA MET A 131 -10.58 -7.53 5.24
C MET A 131 -10.47 -6.04 4.91
N VAL A 132 -10.75 -5.65 3.68
CA VAL A 132 -10.73 -4.25 3.26
C VAL A 132 -11.75 -3.44 4.07
N SER A 133 -12.98 -3.93 4.15
CA SER A 133 -14.08 -3.27 4.87
C SER A 133 -13.77 -3.12 6.36
N ASN A 134 -13.29 -4.18 7.00
CA ASN A 134 -12.94 -4.14 8.42
C ASN A 134 -11.85 -3.12 8.73
N LEU A 135 -10.88 -2.95 7.84
CA LEU A 135 -9.77 -2.04 8.08
C LEU A 135 -10.09 -0.60 7.66
N ILE A 136 -10.71 -0.38 6.48
CA ILE A 136 -10.94 0.99 5.97
C ILE A 136 -11.86 1.80 6.88
N TYR A 137 -12.80 1.16 7.56
CA TYR A 137 -13.72 1.81 8.49
C TYR A 137 -13.22 1.87 9.93
N ASP A 138 -12.11 1.22 10.25
CA ASP A 138 -11.53 1.22 11.59
C ASP A 138 -10.51 2.34 11.74
N ALA A 139 -11.00 3.54 12.05
CA ALA A 139 -10.15 4.73 12.20
C ALA A 139 -9.06 4.54 13.26
N LYS A 140 -9.36 3.83 14.35
CA LYS A 140 -8.39 3.57 15.43
C LYS A 140 -7.25 2.67 14.94
N ALA A 141 -7.56 1.60 14.23
CA ALA A 141 -6.56 0.70 13.67
C ALA A 141 -5.67 1.41 12.63
N LEU A 142 -6.28 2.20 11.75
CA LEU A 142 -5.53 3.00 10.76
C LEU A 142 -4.58 4.00 11.44
N ASP A 143 -5.03 4.68 12.49
CA ASP A 143 -4.21 5.64 13.23
C ASP A 143 -3.06 4.96 13.97
N GLU A 144 -3.27 3.79 14.54
CA GLU A 144 -2.21 2.98 15.17
C GLU A 144 -1.12 2.61 14.17
N ILE A 145 -1.51 2.16 12.97
CA ILE A 145 -0.56 1.83 11.90
C ILE A 145 0.25 3.06 11.50
N LYS A 146 -0.40 4.21 11.33
CA LYS A 146 0.29 5.46 11.01
C LYS A 146 1.31 5.85 12.08
N ARG A 147 0.97 5.72 13.36
CA ARG A 147 1.91 5.96 14.46
C ARG A 147 3.11 5.02 14.42
N ASN A 148 2.89 3.75 14.10
CA ASN A 148 3.97 2.78 13.93
C ASN A 148 4.92 3.18 12.79
N MET A 149 4.35 3.65 11.67
CA MET A 149 5.14 4.15 10.55
C MET A 149 5.94 5.41 10.92
N GLN A 150 5.34 6.34 11.64
CA GLN A 150 6.03 7.55 12.12
C GLN A 150 7.21 7.22 13.01
N GLN A 151 7.07 6.28 13.93
CA GLN A 151 8.15 5.83 14.79
C GLN A 151 9.27 5.16 14.00
N LEU A 152 8.90 4.34 13.02
CA LEU A 152 9.86 3.65 12.16
C LEU A 152 10.64 4.64 11.28
N LYS A 153 9.99 5.66 10.75
CA LYS A 153 10.67 6.75 10.02
C LYS A 153 11.71 7.46 10.86
N LYS A 154 11.39 7.81 12.10
CA LYS A 154 12.33 8.44 13.02
C LYS A 154 13.55 7.55 13.28
N GLN A 155 13.35 6.26 13.43
CA GLN A 155 14.42 5.30 13.63
C GLN A 155 15.30 5.16 12.39
N PHE A 156 14.72 5.13 11.19
CA PHE A 156 15.46 5.07 9.92
C PHE A 156 16.31 6.33 9.72
N ASP A 157 15.75 7.50 9.95
CA ASP A 157 16.47 8.77 9.82
C ASP A 157 17.67 8.82 10.78
N LYS A 158 17.50 8.36 12.03
CA LYS A 158 18.56 8.26 13.01
C LYS A 158 19.65 7.27 12.54
N ASN A 159 19.28 6.09 12.12
CA ASN A 159 20.23 5.06 11.65
C ASN A 159 20.99 5.51 10.41
N ALA A 160 20.32 6.16 9.46
CA ALA A 160 20.96 6.72 8.27
C ALA A 160 22.01 7.76 8.63
N LEU A 161 21.73 8.64 9.58
CA LEU A 161 22.69 9.63 10.08
C LEU A 161 23.88 8.95 10.75
N GLU A 162 23.65 7.95 11.60
CA GLU A 162 24.71 7.17 12.25
C GLU A 162 25.61 6.47 11.22
N GLU A 163 25.03 5.88 10.17
CA GLU A 163 25.77 5.25 9.08
C GLU A 163 26.62 6.27 8.29
N ILE A 164 26.09 7.44 8.01
CA ILE A 164 26.84 8.52 7.35
C ILE A 164 28.04 8.96 8.22
N ILE A 165 27.82 9.17 9.50
CA ILE A 165 28.89 9.56 10.45
C ILE A 165 29.96 8.49 10.48
N LEU A 166 29.59 7.21 10.59
CA LEU A 166 30.52 6.09 10.61
C LEU A 166 31.33 5.99 9.30
N SER A 167 30.69 6.15 8.14
CA SER A 167 31.38 6.12 6.85
C SER A 167 32.38 7.26 6.68
N VAL A 168 32.07 8.45 7.18
CA VAL A 168 32.98 9.60 7.20
C VAL A 168 34.20 9.32 8.10
N GLN A 169 33.97 8.75 9.29
CA GLN A 169 35.05 8.38 10.20
C GLN A 169 35.98 7.31 9.60
N LEU A 170 35.41 6.27 8.97
CA LEU A 170 36.18 5.22 8.30
C LEU A 170 36.94 5.77 7.09
N GLY A 171 36.35 6.68 6.33
CA GLY A 171 37.02 7.36 5.21
C GLY A 171 38.21 8.21 5.65
N ALA A 172 38.14 8.84 6.81
CA ALA A 172 39.23 9.61 7.38
C ALA A 172 40.42 8.74 7.79
N TYR A 173 40.20 7.48 8.14
CA TYR A 173 41.26 6.52 8.45
C TYR A 173 41.85 5.80 7.24
N ALA A 174 41.17 5.82 6.10
CA ALA A 174 41.60 5.18 4.86
C ALA A 174 42.46 6.09 3.94
N SER A 175 42.53 7.36 4.28
CA SER A 175 43.38 8.36 3.61
C SER A 175 44.68 8.58 4.37
#